data_cf8b026a7090872f4da8294981b7a802
#
_entry.id   cf8b026a7090872f4da8294981b7a802
#
_cell.length_a   1.000
_cell.length_b   1.000
_cell.length_c   1.000
_cell.angle_alpha   90.00
_cell.angle_beta   90.00
_cell.angle_gamma   90.00
#
_symmetry.space_group_name_H-M   'P 1'
#
loop_
_entity.id
_entity.type
_entity.pdbx_description
1 polymer ?
#
loop_
_entity_poly.entity_id
_entity_poly.type
_entity_poly.pdbx_seq_one_letter_code
_entity_poly.pdbx_strand_id
1 'polypeptide(L)'
;IDNEEIPILDGSAIKFVNPLVKAGICKQNSPLDLCSVKKTIEVKNKNGWVKFEPSSDLKLTVEIDYPNTCIGKQKFSLKVTKDTFQRELCDNRTFCLKKDIEDMRERGYALGGSLDNAIVVDGFTIKNPNGLRRKDEFVRHKMLDALGDLALSGLPLLGHYISFCGGHRLNNQLLIKLFSDKSNYENVMAGNDNPHKFVNKNFTSSDQNYSAAI
;
A
#
# COMPACT_ATOMS: atom_id res chain seq x y z
N ILE A 1 2.31 -7.92 18.84
CA ILE A 1 1.38 -8.92 18.23
C ILE A 1 1.85 -10.27 18.71
N ASP A 2 0.95 -11.02 19.31
CA ASP A 2 1.19 -12.32 19.97
C ASP A 2 0.66 -13.51 19.14
N ASN A 3 0.31 -13.27 17.87
CA ASN A 3 -0.15 -14.29 16.94
C ASN A 3 0.46 -14.04 15.53
N GLU A 4 0.40 -15.04 14.66
CA GLU A 4 0.95 -15.01 13.30
C GLU A 4 0.27 -13.98 12.39
N GLU A 5 -1.01 -13.69 12.64
CA GLU A 5 -1.80 -12.75 11.81
C GLU A 5 -2.34 -11.58 12.61
N ILE A 6 -2.38 -10.41 11.98
CA ILE A 6 -3.11 -9.24 12.47
C ILE A 6 -4.61 -9.49 12.25
N PRO A 7 -5.49 -9.23 13.25
CA PRO A 7 -6.91 -9.44 13.08
C PRO A 7 -7.48 -8.55 11.97
N ILE A 8 -8.33 -9.13 11.11
CA ILE A 8 -8.94 -8.41 9.97
C ILE A 8 -9.89 -7.29 10.41
N LEU A 9 -10.46 -7.38 11.61
CA LEU A 9 -11.46 -6.47 12.17
C LEU A 9 -12.65 -6.30 11.21
N ASP A 10 -12.86 -5.07 10.66
CA ASP A 10 -13.91 -4.78 9.69
C ASP A 10 -13.42 -4.78 8.23
N GLY A 11 -12.20 -5.28 8.00
CA GLY A 11 -11.60 -5.32 6.66
C GLY A 11 -11.01 -4.00 6.18
N SER A 12 -10.93 -2.98 7.05
CA SER A 12 -10.30 -1.68 6.78
C SER A 12 -9.20 -1.39 7.82
N ALA A 13 -8.40 -0.34 7.59
CA ALA A 13 -7.36 0.08 8.53
C ALA A 13 -7.88 1.01 9.64
N ILE A 14 -9.12 1.51 9.56
CA ILE A 14 -9.62 2.59 10.43
C ILE A 14 -9.58 2.23 11.92
N LYS A 15 -9.87 0.96 12.26
CA LYS A 15 -9.90 0.48 13.65
C LYS A 15 -8.50 0.39 14.28
N PHE A 16 -7.44 0.34 13.47
CA PHE A 16 -6.05 0.46 13.92
C PHE A 16 -5.59 1.92 13.97
N VAL A 17 -5.97 2.70 12.96
CA VAL A 17 -5.55 4.10 12.81
C VAL A 17 -6.12 4.97 13.91
N ASN A 18 -7.40 4.84 14.23
CA ASN A 18 -8.07 5.69 15.22
C ASN A 18 -7.45 5.61 16.63
N PRO A 19 -7.17 4.40 17.18
CA PRO A 19 -6.47 4.30 18.48
C PRO A 19 -5.07 4.93 18.46
N LEU A 20 -4.30 4.72 17.38
CA LEU A 20 -2.96 5.31 17.22
C LEU A 20 -3.01 6.84 17.18
N VAL A 21 -3.96 7.40 16.43
CA VAL A 21 -4.16 8.85 16.35
C VAL A 21 -4.59 9.42 17.70
N LYS A 22 -5.50 8.71 18.42
CA LYS A 22 -5.97 9.09 19.75
C LYS A 22 -4.85 9.04 20.79
N ALA A 23 -3.94 8.08 20.70
CA ALA A 23 -2.77 7.98 21.57
C ALA A 23 -1.79 9.15 21.38
N GLY A 24 -1.85 9.80 20.22
CA GLY A 24 -0.98 10.92 19.86
C GLY A 24 0.30 10.45 19.15
N ILE A 25 0.95 11.40 18.49
CA ILE A 25 2.21 11.20 17.75
C ILE A 25 3.24 12.16 18.35
N CYS A 26 4.36 11.63 18.84
CA CYS A 26 5.48 12.43 19.34
C CYS A 26 6.53 12.59 18.22
N LYS A 27 6.92 13.84 17.95
CA LYS A 27 8.03 14.12 17.04
C LYS A 27 9.34 13.71 17.70
N GLN A 28 10.13 12.90 17.02
CA GLN A 28 11.48 12.55 17.46
C GLN A 28 12.51 13.52 16.90
N ASN A 29 13.64 13.69 17.60
CA ASN A 29 14.73 14.59 17.20
C ASN A 29 15.74 13.92 16.23
N SER A 30 15.37 12.82 15.62
CA SER A 30 16.19 12.11 14.64
C SER A 30 15.65 12.34 13.23
N PRO A 31 16.50 12.61 12.23
CA PRO A 31 16.06 12.70 10.86
C PRO A 31 15.52 11.35 10.38
N LEU A 32 14.55 11.38 9.49
CA LEU A 32 13.96 10.20 8.88
C LEU A 32 14.72 9.87 7.60
N ASP A 33 15.26 8.66 7.52
CA ASP A 33 15.83 8.13 6.28
C ASP A 33 14.69 7.76 5.31
N LEU A 34 14.85 8.14 4.05
CA LEU A 34 13.89 7.95 2.97
C LEU A 34 14.60 7.30 1.78
N CYS A 35 13.87 6.55 0.99
CA CYS A 35 14.33 6.01 -0.28
C CYS A 35 13.67 6.76 -1.44
N SER A 36 14.46 7.49 -2.23
CA SER A 36 13.98 8.25 -3.40
C SER A 36 14.22 7.46 -4.68
N VAL A 37 13.16 7.23 -5.44
CA VAL A 37 13.22 6.56 -6.75
C VAL A 37 13.87 7.51 -7.76
N LYS A 38 14.93 7.04 -8.46
CA LYS A 38 15.72 7.84 -9.42
C LYS A 38 15.41 7.55 -10.87
N LYS A 39 14.94 6.33 -11.17
CA LYS A 39 14.64 5.88 -12.53
C LYS A 39 13.27 5.26 -12.59
N THR A 40 12.64 5.35 -13.75
CA THR A 40 11.42 4.59 -14.01
C THR A 40 11.75 3.10 -14.02
N ILE A 41 11.05 2.34 -13.19
CA ILE A 41 11.12 0.88 -13.15
C ILE A 41 9.72 0.31 -13.28
N GLU A 42 9.58 -0.78 -14.02
CA GLU A 42 8.29 -1.42 -14.31
C GLU A 42 8.40 -2.93 -14.20
N VAL A 43 7.38 -3.57 -13.68
CA VAL A 43 7.14 -5.01 -13.75
C VAL A 43 5.73 -5.27 -14.25
N LYS A 44 5.55 -6.37 -15.01
CA LYS A 44 4.28 -6.72 -15.63
C LYS A 44 4.08 -8.23 -15.68
N ASN A 45 2.84 -8.64 -15.76
CA ASN A 45 2.41 -10.00 -16.08
C ASN A 45 1.31 -9.99 -17.15
N LYS A 46 0.62 -11.12 -17.36
CA LYS A 46 -0.48 -11.23 -18.35
C LYS A 46 -1.64 -10.26 -18.09
N ASN A 47 -1.92 -9.95 -16.81
CA ASN A 47 -3.16 -9.33 -16.38
C ASN A 47 -3.00 -7.88 -15.94
N GLY A 48 -1.76 -7.44 -15.69
CA GLY A 48 -1.53 -6.09 -15.19
C GLY A 48 -0.05 -5.72 -15.10
N TRP A 49 0.20 -4.50 -14.66
CA TRP A 49 1.53 -3.96 -14.48
C TRP A 49 1.58 -2.97 -13.32
N VAL A 50 2.76 -2.79 -12.77
CA VAL A 50 3.05 -1.77 -11.77
C VAL A 50 4.38 -1.11 -12.12
N LYS A 51 4.50 0.19 -11.85
CA LYS A 51 5.73 0.94 -12.06
C LYS A 51 5.96 1.99 -11.00
N PHE A 52 7.22 2.35 -10.81
CA PHE A 52 7.62 3.57 -10.13
C PHE A 52 8.20 4.58 -11.13
N GLU A 53 7.88 5.84 -10.94
CA GLU A 53 8.51 6.98 -11.59
C GLU A 53 9.12 7.90 -10.52
N PRO A 54 10.22 8.63 -10.83
CA PRO A 54 10.76 9.63 -9.92
C PRO A 54 9.73 10.69 -9.54
N SER A 55 9.68 11.03 -8.25
CA SER A 55 8.83 12.10 -7.72
C SER A 55 9.36 12.57 -6.37
N SER A 56 9.22 13.85 -6.08
CA SER A 56 9.57 14.45 -4.78
C SER A 56 8.64 14.05 -3.63
N ASP A 57 7.51 13.44 -3.93
CA ASP A 57 6.51 13.00 -2.96
C ASP A 57 6.17 11.54 -3.21
N LEU A 58 5.62 10.85 -2.21
CA LEU A 58 4.95 9.58 -2.46
C LEU A 58 3.57 9.86 -3.05
N LYS A 59 3.41 9.49 -4.33
CA LYS A 59 2.14 9.53 -5.06
C LYS A 59 1.76 8.13 -5.47
N LEU A 60 0.49 7.81 -5.41
CA LEU A 60 -0.06 6.56 -5.91
C LEU A 60 -1.14 6.86 -6.94
N THR A 61 -1.11 6.12 -8.04
CA THR A 61 -2.20 6.05 -9.02
C THR A 61 -2.52 4.59 -9.25
N VAL A 62 -3.73 4.19 -8.91
CA VAL A 62 -4.19 2.81 -9.04
C VAL A 62 -5.39 2.78 -9.99
N GLU A 63 -5.34 1.86 -10.92
CA GLU A 63 -6.42 1.54 -11.84
C GLU A 63 -6.73 0.05 -11.74
N ILE A 64 -8.01 -0.27 -11.60
CA ILE A 64 -8.54 -1.63 -11.56
C ILE A 64 -9.57 -1.81 -12.66
N ASP A 65 -9.69 -3.03 -13.15
CA ASP A 65 -10.71 -3.42 -14.13
C ASP A 65 -11.27 -4.81 -13.79
N TYR A 66 -12.53 -4.84 -13.40
CA TYR A 66 -13.29 -6.06 -13.09
C TYR A 66 -14.49 -6.15 -14.02
N PRO A 67 -14.28 -6.57 -15.28
CA PRO A 67 -15.35 -6.63 -16.26
C PRO A 67 -16.47 -7.57 -15.80
N ASN A 68 -17.69 -7.28 -16.20
CA ASN A 68 -18.89 -8.05 -15.87
C ASN A 68 -19.21 -8.11 -14.36
N THR A 69 -18.79 -7.09 -13.61
CA THR A 69 -19.15 -6.91 -12.20
C THR A 69 -19.59 -5.47 -11.93
N CYS A 70 -20.23 -5.22 -10.78
CA CYS A 70 -20.55 -3.86 -10.35
C CYS A 70 -19.32 -3.01 -10.00
N ILE A 71 -18.13 -3.60 -9.90
CA ILE A 71 -16.88 -2.88 -9.67
C ILE A 71 -16.51 -2.10 -10.93
N GLY A 72 -16.53 -2.78 -12.11
CA GLY A 72 -16.14 -2.20 -13.38
C GLY A 72 -14.72 -1.67 -13.40
N LYS A 73 -14.52 -0.64 -14.20
CA LYS A 73 -13.25 0.06 -14.31
C LYS A 73 -13.24 1.27 -13.38
N GLN A 74 -12.24 1.34 -12.48
CA GLN A 74 -12.07 2.44 -11.55
C GLN A 74 -10.62 2.90 -11.53
N LYS A 75 -10.42 4.21 -11.32
CA LYS A 75 -9.11 4.83 -11.20
C LYS A 75 -9.11 5.83 -10.06
N PHE A 76 -8.07 5.81 -9.23
CA PHE A 76 -7.87 6.76 -8.17
C PHE A 76 -6.40 7.19 -8.07
N SER A 77 -6.17 8.47 -7.78
CA SER A 77 -4.82 9.03 -7.62
C SER A 77 -4.76 9.86 -6.36
N LEU A 78 -3.67 9.73 -5.61
CA LEU A 78 -3.48 10.39 -4.34
C LEU A 78 -2.01 10.74 -4.09
N LYS A 79 -1.74 11.94 -3.58
CA LYS A 79 -0.50 12.24 -2.86
C LYS A 79 -0.68 11.75 -1.42
N VAL A 80 0.20 10.85 -0.98
CA VAL A 80 0.10 10.25 0.35
C VAL A 80 0.67 11.21 1.40
N THR A 81 -0.18 11.61 2.31
CA THR A 81 0.13 12.35 3.51
C THR A 81 -0.65 11.75 4.67
N LYS A 82 -0.34 12.11 5.92
CA LYS A 82 -1.13 11.72 7.08
C LYS A 82 -2.63 12.03 6.86
N ASP A 83 -2.94 13.25 6.45
CA ASP A 83 -4.32 13.70 6.30
C ASP A 83 -5.04 13.00 5.15
N THR A 84 -4.37 12.83 3.99
CA THR A 84 -4.98 12.15 2.84
C THR A 84 -5.15 10.66 3.12
N PHE A 85 -4.22 10.01 3.82
CA PHE A 85 -4.37 8.62 4.25
C PHE A 85 -5.59 8.43 5.15
N GLN A 86 -5.73 9.27 6.19
CA GLN A 86 -6.86 9.19 7.12
C GLN A 86 -8.20 9.46 6.44
N ARG A 87 -8.28 10.49 5.58
CA ARG A 87 -9.52 10.90 4.95
C ARG A 87 -9.94 10.02 3.79
N GLU A 88 -8.99 9.49 3.01
CA GLU A 88 -9.26 8.87 1.73
C GLU A 88 -9.04 7.35 1.69
N LEU A 89 -8.15 6.81 2.54
CA LEU A 89 -7.74 5.41 2.43
C LEU A 89 -8.14 4.53 3.60
N CYS A 90 -7.95 4.98 4.85
CA CYS A 90 -7.93 4.09 5.99
C CYS A 90 -9.27 3.38 6.29
N ASP A 91 -10.41 3.88 5.80
CA ASP A 91 -11.74 3.33 6.05
C ASP A 91 -12.30 2.46 4.90
N ASN A 92 -11.50 2.19 3.86
CA ASN A 92 -11.96 1.37 2.74
C ASN A 92 -11.74 -0.11 3.01
N ARG A 93 -12.82 -0.90 2.89
CA ARG A 93 -12.82 -2.33 3.23
C ARG A 93 -12.26 -3.18 2.09
N THR A 94 -11.67 -4.32 2.48
CA THR A 94 -11.32 -5.39 1.53
C THR A 94 -12.55 -5.96 0.86
N PHE A 95 -12.36 -6.60 -0.28
CA PHE A 95 -13.44 -7.18 -1.07
C PHE A 95 -13.02 -8.48 -1.75
N CYS A 96 -14.00 -9.29 -2.08
CA CYS A 96 -13.82 -10.50 -2.89
C CYS A 96 -15.00 -10.70 -3.84
N LEU A 97 -14.76 -11.45 -4.91
CA LEU A 97 -15.83 -11.93 -5.77
C LEU A 97 -16.39 -13.21 -5.17
N LYS A 98 -17.72 -13.33 -5.11
CA LYS A 98 -18.40 -14.50 -4.56
C LYS A 98 -17.94 -15.80 -5.22
N LYS A 99 -17.71 -15.79 -6.53
CA LYS A 99 -17.24 -16.96 -7.29
C LYS A 99 -15.88 -17.49 -6.84
N ASP A 100 -15.06 -16.64 -6.21
CA ASP A 100 -13.69 -17.01 -5.79
C ASP A 100 -13.64 -17.50 -4.33
N ILE A 101 -14.77 -17.38 -3.57
CA ILE A 101 -14.80 -17.70 -2.14
C ILE A 101 -14.61 -19.20 -1.89
N GLU A 102 -15.25 -20.05 -2.66
CA GLU A 102 -15.16 -21.51 -2.50
C GLU A 102 -13.73 -21.98 -2.77
N ASP A 103 -13.13 -21.57 -3.88
CA ASP A 103 -11.74 -21.87 -4.22
C ASP A 103 -10.74 -21.38 -3.14
N MET A 104 -11.00 -20.18 -2.58
CA MET A 104 -10.18 -19.65 -1.50
C MET A 104 -10.28 -20.51 -0.23
N ARG A 105 -11.48 -20.92 0.15
CA ARG A 105 -11.73 -21.77 1.33
C ARG A 105 -11.14 -23.18 1.19
N GLU A 106 -11.25 -23.78 0.02
CA GLU A 106 -10.64 -25.08 -0.29
C GLU A 106 -9.12 -25.05 -0.15
N ARG A 107 -8.51 -23.90 -0.43
CA ARG A 107 -7.06 -23.66 -0.24
C ARG A 107 -6.69 -23.22 1.18
N GLY A 108 -7.63 -23.18 2.12
CA GLY A 108 -7.40 -22.77 3.50
C GLY A 108 -7.34 -21.25 3.71
N TYR A 109 -7.74 -20.44 2.73
CA TYR A 109 -7.79 -18.97 2.84
C TYR A 109 -9.18 -18.48 3.20
N ALA A 110 -9.26 -17.25 3.70
CA ALA A 110 -10.50 -16.54 4.00
C ALA A 110 -11.47 -17.29 4.93
N LEU A 111 -10.96 -18.17 5.81
CA LEU A 111 -11.78 -18.99 6.72
C LEU A 111 -12.58 -18.13 7.71
N GLY A 112 -12.06 -16.98 8.13
CA GLY A 112 -12.74 -15.99 8.97
C GLY A 112 -13.52 -14.93 8.17
N GLY A 113 -13.64 -15.07 6.85
CA GLY A 113 -14.32 -14.10 5.98
C GLY A 113 -15.84 -14.08 6.20
N SER A 114 -16.40 -12.88 6.37
CA SER A 114 -17.82 -12.63 6.54
C SER A 114 -18.22 -11.30 5.88
N LEU A 115 -19.52 -11.02 5.80
CA LEU A 115 -20.05 -9.73 5.31
C LEU A 115 -19.69 -8.56 6.26
N ASP A 116 -19.25 -8.83 7.47
CA ASP A 116 -18.84 -7.79 8.43
C ASP A 116 -17.40 -7.30 8.18
N ASN A 117 -16.56 -8.12 7.51
CA ASN A 117 -15.15 -7.83 7.33
C ASN A 117 -14.67 -7.84 5.88
N ALA A 118 -15.55 -8.10 4.92
CA ALA A 118 -15.24 -7.99 3.48
C ALA A 118 -16.48 -7.57 2.69
N ILE A 119 -16.26 -6.84 1.59
CA ILE A 119 -17.31 -6.58 0.62
C ILE A 119 -17.39 -7.79 -0.33
N VAL A 120 -18.55 -8.42 -0.42
CA VAL A 120 -18.78 -9.57 -1.31
C VAL A 120 -19.55 -9.12 -2.53
N VAL A 121 -18.93 -9.30 -3.71
CA VAL A 121 -19.52 -8.92 -5.02
C VAL A 121 -19.98 -10.18 -5.76
N ASP A 122 -21.25 -10.21 -6.16
CA ASP A 122 -21.88 -11.29 -6.93
C ASP A 122 -22.41 -10.71 -8.25
N GLY A 123 -21.57 -10.76 -9.29
CA GLY A 123 -21.85 -10.12 -10.56
C GLY A 123 -22.07 -8.60 -10.40
N PHE A 124 -23.25 -8.12 -10.69
CA PHE A 124 -23.61 -6.70 -10.57
C PHE A 124 -24.24 -6.33 -9.21
N THR A 125 -24.16 -7.23 -8.22
CA THR A 125 -24.77 -7.04 -6.91
C THR A 125 -23.75 -7.06 -5.78
N ILE A 126 -23.88 -6.15 -4.82
CA ILE A 126 -23.13 -6.18 -3.56
C ILE A 126 -23.99 -6.90 -2.52
N LYS A 127 -23.44 -7.91 -1.87
CA LYS A 127 -24.17 -8.75 -0.89
C LYS A 127 -24.25 -8.11 0.50
N ASN A 128 -23.38 -7.17 0.81
CA ASN A 128 -23.36 -6.49 2.10
C ASN A 128 -24.63 -5.63 2.27
N PRO A 129 -25.41 -5.79 3.33
CA PRO A 129 -26.68 -5.07 3.52
C PRO A 129 -26.54 -3.54 3.49
N ASN A 130 -25.43 -3.04 4.04
CA ASN A 130 -25.14 -1.61 4.13
C ASN A 130 -24.43 -1.04 2.87
N GLY A 131 -24.25 -1.84 1.81
CA GLY A 131 -23.58 -1.42 0.58
C GLY A 131 -22.13 -0.96 0.79
N LEU A 132 -21.73 0.01 -0.02
CA LEU A 132 -20.39 0.63 0.01
C LEU A 132 -20.38 1.85 0.91
N ARG A 133 -19.22 2.10 1.54
CA ARG A 133 -18.92 3.36 2.26
C ARG A 133 -18.68 4.52 1.28
N ARG A 134 -18.12 4.20 0.09
CA ARG A 134 -17.84 5.15 -1.00
C ARG A 134 -18.04 4.47 -2.36
N LYS A 135 -18.41 5.22 -3.39
CA LYS A 135 -18.61 4.67 -4.75
C LYS A 135 -17.34 3.99 -5.30
N ASP A 136 -16.17 4.50 -4.95
CA ASP A 136 -14.85 4.06 -5.37
C ASP A 136 -14.08 3.32 -4.25
N GLU A 137 -14.80 2.70 -3.30
CA GLU A 137 -14.23 1.96 -2.17
C GLU A 137 -13.27 0.85 -2.65
N PHE A 138 -13.58 0.17 -3.74
CA PHE A 138 -12.78 -0.92 -4.29
C PHE A 138 -11.38 -0.46 -4.72
N VAL A 139 -11.28 0.57 -5.55
CA VAL A 139 -9.97 1.07 -6.01
C VAL A 139 -9.18 1.72 -4.88
N ARG A 140 -9.85 2.34 -3.91
CA ARG A 140 -9.20 2.92 -2.72
C ARG A 140 -8.63 1.83 -1.82
N HIS A 141 -9.35 0.72 -1.64
CA HIS A 141 -8.80 -0.42 -0.92
C HIS A 141 -7.58 -1.02 -1.65
N LYS A 142 -7.63 -1.17 -2.98
CA LYS A 142 -6.45 -1.61 -3.76
C LYS A 142 -5.26 -0.65 -3.66
N MET A 143 -5.52 0.64 -3.47
CA MET A 143 -4.46 1.61 -3.16
C MET A 143 -3.93 1.44 -1.73
N LEU A 144 -4.79 1.14 -0.75
CA LEU A 144 -4.39 0.82 0.62
C LEU A 144 -3.50 -0.45 0.66
N ASP A 145 -3.87 -1.51 -0.08
CA ASP A 145 -3.07 -2.72 -0.26
C ASP A 145 -1.68 -2.37 -0.81
N ALA A 146 -1.64 -1.60 -1.91
CA ALA A 146 -0.38 -1.20 -2.53
C ALA A 146 0.51 -0.41 -1.55
N LEU A 147 -0.07 0.53 -0.80
CA LEU A 147 0.66 1.31 0.20
C LEU A 147 1.24 0.42 1.31
N GLY A 148 0.48 -0.58 1.76
CA GLY A 148 0.95 -1.57 2.74
C GLY A 148 2.10 -2.42 2.19
N ASP A 149 2.00 -2.90 0.94
CA ASP A 149 3.07 -3.65 0.30
C ASP A 149 4.34 -2.81 0.13
N LEU A 150 4.21 -1.53 -0.21
CA LEU A 150 5.34 -0.62 -0.35
C LEU A 150 6.08 -0.37 0.97
N ALA A 151 5.41 -0.49 2.11
CA ALA A 151 6.04 -0.38 3.43
C ALA A 151 7.05 -1.51 3.72
N LEU A 152 6.98 -2.64 2.99
CA LEU A 152 7.97 -3.72 3.06
C LEU A 152 9.37 -3.30 2.60
N SER A 153 9.52 -2.12 1.98
CA SER A 153 10.81 -1.50 1.69
C SER A 153 11.66 -1.21 2.94
N GLY A 154 11.04 -1.18 4.13
CA GLY A 154 11.69 -0.81 5.39
C GLY A 154 11.99 0.69 5.55
N LEU A 155 11.87 1.48 4.49
CA LEU A 155 12.03 2.93 4.47
C LEU A 155 10.83 3.57 3.77
N PRO A 156 10.39 4.76 4.19
CA PRO A 156 9.41 5.51 3.41
C PRO A 156 9.95 5.84 2.02
N LEU A 157 9.11 5.64 1.00
CA LEU A 157 9.48 5.84 -0.38
C LEU A 157 9.08 7.23 -0.88
N LEU A 158 9.91 7.82 -1.72
CA LEU A 158 9.59 8.97 -2.55
C LEU A 158 9.57 8.52 -4.01
N GLY A 159 8.44 8.70 -4.66
CA GLY A 159 8.23 8.26 -6.03
C GLY A 159 6.75 8.26 -6.38
N HIS A 160 6.44 8.11 -7.64
CA HIS A 160 5.07 7.94 -8.12
C HIS A 160 4.84 6.47 -8.47
N TYR A 161 4.14 5.75 -7.62
CA TYR A 161 3.66 4.40 -7.90
C TYR A 161 2.43 4.46 -8.80
N ILE A 162 2.45 3.70 -9.89
CA ILE A 162 1.35 3.61 -10.84
C ILE A 162 1.06 2.15 -11.12
N SER A 163 -0.21 1.75 -11.04
CA SER A 163 -0.61 0.38 -11.32
C SER A 163 -1.87 0.30 -12.16
N PHE A 164 -1.90 -0.71 -13.03
CA PHE A 164 -3.08 -1.21 -13.70
C PHE A 164 -3.27 -2.68 -13.33
N CYS A 165 -4.39 -3.02 -12.69
CA CYS A 165 -4.68 -4.37 -12.21
C CYS A 165 -3.51 -5.01 -11.45
N GLY A 166 -2.80 -4.20 -10.65
CA GLY A 166 -1.70 -4.63 -9.80
C GLY A 166 -2.18 -5.46 -8.61
N GLY A 167 -1.25 -6.06 -7.88
CA GLY A 167 -1.52 -6.82 -6.66
C GLY A 167 -0.22 -7.18 -5.95
N HIS A 168 -0.33 -7.80 -4.77
CA HIS A 168 0.79 -8.07 -3.85
C HIS A 168 2.03 -8.66 -4.53
N ARG A 169 1.85 -9.65 -5.42
CA ARG A 169 2.96 -10.26 -6.16
C ARG A 169 3.71 -9.27 -7.03
N LEU A 170 2.99 -8.42 -7.80
CA LEU A 170 3.62 -7.40 -8.66
C LEU A 170 4.27 -6.31 -7.81
N ASN A 171 3.64 -5.90 -6.72
CA ASN A 171 4.18 -4.90 -5.80
C ASN A 171 5.51 -5.37 -5.18
N ASN A 172 5.55 -6.63 -4.72
CA ASN A 172 6.77 -7.25 -4.21
C ASN A 172 7.88 -7.33 -5.29
N GLN A 173 7.54 -7.78 -6.50
CA GLN A 173 8.49 -7.83 -7.62
C GLN A 173 9.01 -6.43 -8.00
N LEU A 174 8.19 -5.38 -7.88
CA LEU A 174 8.63 -4.01 -8.11
C LEU A 174 9.64 -3.55 -7.06
N LEU A 175 9.42 -3.87 -5.78
CA LEU A 175 10.38 -3.59 -4.71
C LEU A 175 11.70 -4.36 -4.91
N ILE A 176 11.63 -5.64 -5.24
CA ILE A 176 12.84 -6.44 -5.55
C ILE A 176 13.61 -5.79 -6.70
N LYS A 177 12.92 -5.38 -7.77
CA LYS A 177 13.54 -4.70 -8.91
C LYS A 177 14.11 -3.33 -8.54
N LEU A 178 13.43 -2.57 -7.67
CA LEU A 178 13.94 -1.29 -7.17
C LEU A 178 15.30 -1.48 -6.50
N PHE A 179 15.38 -2.44 -5.57
CA PHE A 179 16.57 -2.65 -4.75
C PHE A 179 17.66 -3.52 -5.41
N SER A 180 17.41 -4.13 -6.58
CA SER A 180 18.39 -4.93 -7.30
C SER A 180 19.53 -4.12 -7.90
N ASP A 181 19.36 -2.82 -8.12
CA ASP A 181 20.35 -1.90 -8.66
C ASP A 181 20.34 -0.58 -7.91
N LYS A 182 21.47 -0.23 -7.29
CA LYS A 182 21.64 1.02 -6.53
C LYS A 182 21.45 2.28 -7.39
N SER A 183 21.50 2.19 -8.72
CA SER A 183 21.21 3.31 -9.61
C SER A 183 19.71 3.63 -9.75
N ASN A 184 18.85 2.74 -9.28
CA ASN A 184 17.40 2.93 -9.31
C ASN A 184 16.88 3.86 -8.21
N TYR A 185 17.64 3.99 -7.12
CA TYR A 185 17.21 4.74 -5.95
C TYR A 185 18.37 5.47 -5.27
N GLU A 186 18.03 6.35 -4.37
CA GLU A 186 18.96 7.10 -3.54
C GLU A 186 18.40 7.21 -2.12
N ASN A 187 19.24 6.97 -1.12
CA ASN A 187 18.85 7.21 0.27
C ASN A 187 19.06 8.69 0.59
N VAL A 188 18.01 9.33 1.05
CA VAL A 188 17.97 10.75 1.41
C VAL A 188 17.47 10.91 2.84
N MET A 189 17.85 11.99 3.50
CA MET A 189 17.29 12.34 4.81
C MET A 189 16.25 13.45 4.68
N ALA A 190 15.13 13.33 5.38
CA ALA A 190 14.23 14.44 5.56
C ALA A 190 14.93 15.53 6.39
N GLY A 191 14.99 16.77 5.87
CA GLY A 191 15.54 17.91 6.61
C GLY A 191 14.68 18.23 7.82
N ASN A 192 15.31 18.61 8.95
CA ASN A 192 14.61 18.93 10.21
C ASN A 192 13.62 20.11 10.08
N ASP A 193 13.91 21.07 9.18
CA ASP A 193 13.14 22.31 9.05
C ASP A 193 12.19 22.34 7.85
N ASN A 194 12.32 21.39 6.92
CA ASN A 194 11.44 21.27 5.77
C ASN A 194 11.39 19.81 5.31
N PRO A 195 10.29 19.09 5.54
CA PRO A 195 10.15 17.68 5.12
C PRO A 195 10.24 17.49 3.60
N HIS A 196 10.27 18.58 2.81
CA HIS A 196 10.47 18.56 1.36
C HIS A 196 11.90 18.94 0.92
N LYS A 197 12.80 19.29 1.84
CA LYS A 197 14.23 19.46 1.57
C LYS A 197 14.97 18.20 1.95
N PHE A 198 15.43 17.47 0.95
CA PHE A 198 16.22 16.27 1.09
C PHE A 198 17.71 16.60 1.01
N VAL A 199 18.50 16.04 1.92
CA VAL A 199 19.96 16.14 1.92
C VAL A 199 20.51 14.78 1.51
N ASN A 200 21.34 14.76 0.45
CA ASN A 200 22.02 13.54 0.01
C ASN A 200 22.99 13.06 1.09
N LYS A 201 22.84 11.82 1.56
CA LYS A 201 23.88 11.15 2.35
C LYS A 201 24.98 10.67 1.41
N ASN A 202 26.10 11.35 1.36
CA ASN A 202 27.34 10.74 0.87
C ASN A 202 27.80 9.73 1.92
N PHE A 203 27.56 8.45 1.70
CA PHE A 203 28.09 7.39 2.54
C PHE A 203 29.63 7.41 2.45
N THR A 204 30.27 7.88 3.50
CA THR A 204 31.69 7.53 3.74
C THR A 204 31.72 6.12 4.32
N SER A 205 32.64 5.30 3.82
CA SER A 205 32.78 3.85 4.08
C SER A 205 33.14 3.45 5.54
N SER A 206 32.84 4.29 6.53
CA SER A 206 33.15 4.06 7.95
C SER A 206 31.99 3.52 8.81
N ASP A 207 30.78 3.35 8.26
CA ASP A 207 29.60 2.92 9.04
C ASP A 207 29.27 1.41 8.88
N GLN A 208 30.28 0.57 8.57
CA GLN A 208 30.13 -0.89 8.60
C GLN A 208 30.31 -1.43 10.03
N ASN A 209 29.43 -1.14 10.95
CA ASN A 209 29.32 -1.89 12.21
C ASN A 209 27.90 -1.79 12.77
N TYR A 210 26.97 -2.51 12.16
CA TYR A 210 25.82 -3.05 12.88
C TYR A 210 25.64 -4.50 12.42
N SER A 211 26.26 -5.39 13.20
CA SER A 211 25.98 -6.82 13.13
C SER A 211 24.53 -7.09 13.52
N ALA A 212 23.92 -8.01 12.79
CA ALA A 212 22.64 -8.62 13.07
C ALA A 212 22.49 -8.98 14.56
N ALA A 213 21.39 -8.58 15.14
CA ALA A 213 20.80 -9.23 16.29
C ALA A 213 19.31 -9.42 15.98
N ILE A 214 18.99 -10.66 15.86
CA ILE A 214 17.79 -11.48 15.82
C ILE A 214 16.50 -10.76 16.22
#